data_6d7821bc975542dfe77daa29cd7a073b
#
_entry.id   6d7821bc975542dfe77daa29cd7a073b
#
_cell.length_a   1.000
_cell.length_b   1.000
_cell.length_c   1.000
_cell.angle_alpha   90.00
_cell.angle_beta   90.00
_cell.angle_gamma   90.00
#
_symmetry.space_group_name_H-M   'P 1'
#
loop_
_entity.id
_entity.type
_entity.pdbx_description
1 polymer ?
#
loop_
_entity_poly.entity_id
_entity_poly.type
_entity_poly.pdbx_seq_one_letter_code
_entity_poly.pdbx_strand_id
1 'polypeptide(L)'
;EQAQEQLVLPSIAPPPIVVERPQKLDHGDFASSLPLKYARSLQMNPLKIAELLAPIIETGDEIEKIWVAPPGFLNFALREHWLQSKVNDVIETDKSFGTEISPDKPRTQIEFVSVNPTGPIHVGHARGAVLGSALSSILKCAGYSVTEEYYINDAGNQMDLFYQCLYVRYM
;
A
#
# COMPACT_ATOMS: atom_id res chain seq x y z
N GLU A 1 20.10 -12.62 9.81
CA GLU A 1 21.52 -12.32 10.07
C GLU A 1 21.91 -12.75 11.49
N GLN A 2 21.32 -12.21 12.57
CA GLN A 2 21.65 -12.60 13.97
C GLN A 2 21.62 -14.12 14.21
N ALA A 3 20.62 -14.85 13.71
CA ALA A 3 20.53 -16.29 13.86
C ALA A 3 21.67 -17.06 13.15
N GLN A 4 22.23 -16.48 12.11
CA GLN A 4 23.38 -17.04 11.38
C GLN A 4 24.70 -16.66 12.05
N GLU A 5 24.82 -15.44 12.55
CA GLU A 5 25.97 -14.98 13.31
C GLU A 5 26.15 -15.76 14.62
N GLN A 6 25.03 -16.11 15.27
CA GLN A 6 25.03 -16.95 16.47
C GLN A 6 25.18 -18.46 16.19
N LEU A 7 25.39 -18.85 14.92
CA LEU A 7 25.50 -20.25 14.47
C LEU A 7 24.27 -21.13 14.79
N VAL A 8 23.10 -20.49 15.00
CA VAL A 8 21.83 -21.21 15.28
C VAL A 8 21.23 -21.75 13.98
N LEU A 9 21.45 -21.04 12.86
CA LEU A 9 21.06 -21.48 11.52
C LEU A 9 22.24 -21.44 10.56
N PRO A 10 22.27 -22.32 9.53
CA PRO A 10 23.27 -22.27 8.47
C PRO A 10 23.30 -20.94 7.73
N SER A 11 24.49 -20.52 7.27
CA SER A 11 24.69 -19.28 6.51
C SER A 11 24.21 -19.42 5.06
N ILE A 12 22.90 -19.51 4.87
CA ILE A 12 22.23 -19.58 3.57
C ILE A 12 21.37 -18.32 3.45
N ALA A 13 21.34 -17.69 2.28
CA ALA A 13 20.54 -16.49 2.06
C ALA A 13 19.05 -16.75 2.35
N PRO A 14 18.40 -15.95 3.22
CA PRO A 14 17.00 -16.13 3.53
C PRO A 14 16.12 -15.76 2.34
N PRO A 15 14.96 -16.40 2.17
CA PRO A 15 13.96 -15.94 1.23
C PRO A 15 13.40 -14.57 1.66
N PRO A 16 12.67 -13.85 0.78
CA PRO A 16 12.02 -12.60 1.14
C PRO A 16 11.16 -12.76 2.39
N ILE A 17 11.41 -11.90 3.37
CA ILE A 17 10.63 -11.87 4.62
C ILE A 17 9.29 -11.21 4.33
N VAL A 18 8.21 -11.94 4.62
CA VAL A 18 6.84 -11.46 4.47
C VAL A 18 6.14 -11.57 5.80
N VAL A 19 5.53 -10.48 6.23
CA VAL A 19 4.68 -10.41 7.42
C VAL A 19 3.27 -10.06 6.95
N GLU A 20 2.29 -10.86 7.34
CA GLU A 20 0.91 -10.78 6.88
C GLU A 20 -0.05 -10.73 8.06
N ARG A 21 -1.24 -10.21 7.85
CA ARG A 21 -2.31 -10.33 8.85
C ARG A 21 -2.91 -11.73 8.78
N PRO A 22 -2.95 -12.47 9.89
CA PRO A 22 -3.55 -13.80 9.92
C PRO A 22 -5.07 -13.71 9.71
N GLN A 23 -5.65 -14.75 9.14
CA GLN A 23 -7.10 -14.81 8.94
C GLN A 23 -7.90 -14.99 10.23
N LYS A 24 -7.28 -15.56 11.26
CA LYS A 24 -7.90 -15.84 12.55
C LYS A 24 -7.31 -14.95 13.63
N LEU A 25 -8.15 -14.37 14.45
CA LEU A 25 -7.75 -13.47 15.55
C LEU A 25 -6.90 -14.15 16.62
N ASP A 26 -7.06 -15.45 16.84
CA ASP A 26 -6.27 -16.24 17.78
C ASP A 26 -4.81 -16.44 17.36
N HIS A 27 -4.49 -16.09 16.11
CA HIS A 27 -3.12 -16.10 15.59
C HIS A 27 -2.38 -14.76 15.78
N GLY A 28 -2.96 -13.80 16.49
CA GLY A 28 -2.38 -12.49 16.78
C GLY A 28 -2.61 -11.46 15.69
N ASP A 29 -1.87 -10.35 15.76
CA ASP A 29 -2.01 -9.22 14.84
C ASP A 29 -1.28 -9.45 13.52
N PHE A 30 -0.13 -10.14 13.59
CA PHE A 30 0.69 -10.46 12.43
C PHE A 30 1.23 -11.88 12.49
N ALA A 31 1.52 -12.42 11.31
CA ALA A 31 2.16 -13.73 11.16
C ALA A 31 3.20 -13.72 10.04
N SER A 32 4.25 -14.51 10.19
CA SER A 32 5.24 -14.74 9.14
C SER A 32 5.37 -16.22 8.81
N SER A 33 5.34 -16.51 7.52
CA SER A 33 5.58 -17.85 6.96
C SER A 33 7.06 -18.07 6.60
N LEU A 34 7.97 -17.23 7.08
CA LEU A 34 9.40 -17.32 6.78
C LEU A 34 9.97 -18.72 7.07
N PRO A 35 9.71 -19.36 8.24
CA PRO A 35 10.26 -20.69 8.52
C PRO A 35 9.81 -21.75 7.51
N LEU A 36 8.56 -21.68 7.04
CA LEU A 36 8.03 -22.59 6.02
C LEU A 36 8.74 -22.43 4.68
N LYS A 37 8.96 -21.19 4.26
CA LYS A 37 9.66 -20.88 3.01
C LYS A 37 11.15 -21.25 3.08
N TYR A 38 11.75 -21.12 4.26
CA TYR A 38 13.17 -21.36 4.47
C TYR A 38 13.51 -22.84 4.71
N ALA A 39 12.54 -23.65 5.12
CA ALA A 39 12.69 -25.05 5.47
C ALA A 39 13.35 -25.88 4.37
N ARG A 40 12.98 -25.64 3.10
CA ARG A 40 13.53 -26.35 1.95
C ARG A 40 15.02 -26.06 1.74
N SER A 41 15.42 -24.81 1.85
CA SER A 41 16.83 -24.39 1.67
C SER A 41 17.70 -24.88 2.81
N LEU A 42 17.18 -24.88 4.04
CA LEU A 42 17.89 -25.33 5.24
C LEU A 42 17.84 -26.86 5.43
N GLN A 43 16.98 -27.56 4.68
CA GLN A 43 16.70 -29.00 4.87
C GLN A 43 16.30 -29.32 6.32
N MET A 44 15.54 -28.42 6.95
CA MET A 44 15.11 -28.53 8.35
C MET A 44 13.58 -28.47 8.45
N ASN A 45 13.06 -29.04 9.55
CA ASN A 45 11.64 -28.94 9.86
C ASN A 45 11.27 -27.47 10.11
N PRO A 46 10.24 -26.91 9.44
CA PRO A 46 9.85 -25.52 9.59
C PRO A 46 9.45 -25.14 11.02
N LEU A 47 8.81 -26.05 11.75
CA LEU A 47 8.48 -25.82 13.17
C LEU A 47 9.74 -25.60 14.00
N LYS A 48 10.76 -26.43 13.79
CA LYS A 48 12.05 -26.29 14.48
C LYS A 48 12.76 -24.99 14.13
N ILE A 49 12.68 -24.56 12.86
CA ILE A 49 13.23 -23.26 12.44
C ILE A 49 12.52 -22.12 13.16
N ALA A 50 11.19 -22.18 13.26
CA ALA A 50 10.39 -21.18 13.98
C ALA A 50 10.74 -21.13 15.47
N GLU A 51 10.91 -22.29 16.12
CA GLU A 51 11.33 -22.40 17.53
C GLU A 51 12.73 -21.83 17.79
N LEU A 52 13.63 -21.95 16.82
CA LEU A 52 14.97 -21.37 16.91
C LEU A 52 14.98 -19.86 16.67
N LEU A 53 14.10 -19.36 15.80
CA LEU A 53 14.02 -17.94 15.47
C LEU A 53 13.27 -17.12 16.52
N ALA A 54 12.19 -17.66 17.10
CA ALA A 54 11.33 -16.92 18.02
C ALA A 54 12.08 -16.23 19.18
N PRO A 55 13.02 -16.88 19.88
CA PRO A 55 13.73 -16.26 21.01
C PRO A 55 14.78 -15.21 20.59
N ILE A 56 15.17 -15.17 19.31
CA ILE A 56 16.22 -14.27 18.81
C ILE A 56 15.59 -12.94 18.30
N ILE A 57 14.29 -12.93 18.04
CA ILE A 57 13.60 -11.74 17.55
C ILE A 57 13.42 -10.75 18.71
N GLU A 58 14.02 -9.58 18.57
CA GLU A 58 13.86 -8.49 19.54
C GLU A 58 12.42 -7.95 19.46
N THR A 59 11.77 -7.84 20.61
CA THR A 59 10.37 -7.43 20.67
C THR A 59 10.17 -5.90 20.62
N GLY A 60 11.20 -5.12 20.96
CA GLY A 60 11.06 -3.66 21.05
C GLY A 60 9.89 -3.22 21.94
N ASP A 61 9.42 -1.99 21.71
CA ASP A 61 8.23 -1.47 22.39
C ASP A 61 6.91 -1.86 21.73
N GLU A 62 6.97 -2.36 20.49
CA GLU A 62 5.80 -2.65 19.65
C GLU A 62 5.19 -4.02 19.95
N ILE A 63 6.04 -5.03 20.15
CA ILE A 63 5.64 -6.43 20.23
C ILE A 63 5.48 -6.85 21.69
N GLU A 64 4.28 -7.33 22.02
CA GLU A 64 4.00 -7.90 23.34
C GLU A 64 4.46 -9.35 23.44
N LYS A 65 4.16 -10.15 22.40
CA LYS A 65 4.38 -11.60 22.41
C LYS A 65 4.71 -12.13 21.03
N ILE A 66 5.64 -13.07 20.99
CA ILE A 66 5.96 -13.90 19.83
C ILE A 66 5.70 -15.35 20.20
N TRP A 67 5.03 -16.10 19.33
CA TRP A 67 4.85 -17.53 19.52
C TRP A 67 4.87 -18.29 18.20
N VAL A 68 5.15 -19.56 18.31
CA VAL A 68 5.21 -20.47 17.16
C VAL A 68 3.88 -21.22 17.04
N ALA A 69 3.37 -21.30 15.82
CA ALA A 69 2.19 -22.09 15.49
C ALA A 69 2.48 -23.11 14.39
N PRO A 70 1.96 -24.35 14.52
CA PRO A 70 2.07 -25.33 13.46
C PRO A 70 1.48 -24.83 12.13
N PRO A 71 2.08 -25.21 10.98
CA PRO A 71 3.25 -26.09 10.81
C PRO A 71 4.61 -25.38 10.87
N GLY A 72 4.71 -24.13 11.29
CA GLY A 72 5.95 -23.36 11.38
C GLY A 72 5.75 -21.88 11.10
N PHE A 73 4.62 -21.31 11.55
CA PHE A 73 4.39 -19.87 11.56
C PHE A 73 4.99 -19.20 12.79
N LEU A 74 5.48 -18.00 12.61
CA LEU A 74 5.81 -17.06 13.67
C LEU A 74 4.67 -16.05 13.78
N ASN A 75 3.99 -16.02 14.92
CA ASN A 75 2.88 -15.13 15.19
C ASN A 75 3.31 -14.04 16.17
N PHE A 76 2.73 -12.86 16.01
CA PHE A 76 3.08 -11.65 16.75
C PHE A 76 1.80 -10.99 17.29
N ALA A 77 1.83 -10.62 18.58
CA ALA A 77 0.83 -9.74 19.17
C ALA A 77 1.47 -8.38 19.46
N LEU A 78 0.77 -7.30 19.13
CA LEU A 78 1.21 -5.94 19.41
C LEU A 78 0.80 -5.51 20.82
N ARG A 79 1.59 -4.64 21.44
CA ARG A 79 1.24 -4.04 22.73
C ARG A 79 0.09 -3.05 22.58
N GLU A 80 -0.88 -3.14 23.46
CA GLU A 80 -2.04 -2.26 23.44
C GLU A 80 -1.64 -0.77 23.56
N HIS A 81 -0.73 -0.45 24.46
CA HIS A 81 -0.28 0.94 24.63
C HIS A 81 0.44 1.49 23.40
N TRP A 82 1.17 0.63 22.65
CA TRP A 82 1.79 1.02 21.39
C TRP A 82 0.71 1.32 20.32
N LEU A 83 -0.33 0.48 20.23
CA LEU A 83 -1.46 0.75 19.33
C LEU A 83 -2.18 2.05 19.71
N GLN A 84 -2.39 2.30 21.00
CA GLN A 84 -2.97 3.55 21.48
C GLN A 84 -2.13 4.77 21.13
N SER A 85 -0.79 4.67 21.24
CA SER A 85 0.11 5.77 20.85
C SER A 85 -0.03 6.11 19.36
N LYS A 86 -0.27 5.12 18.50
CA LYS A 86 -0.47 5.34 17.06
C LYS A 86 -1.73 6.14 16.72
N VAL A 87 -2.74 6.12 17.58
CA VAL A 87 -3.91 7.00 17.44
C VAL A 87 -3.50 8.47 17.60
N ASN A 88 -2.63 8.77 18.57
CA ASN A 88 -2.10 10.11 18.75
C ASN A 88 -1.23 10.54 17.54
N ASP A 89 -0.36 9.66 17.04
CA ASP A 89 0.44 9.91 15.84
C ASP A 89 -0.46 10.26 14.64
N VAL A 90 -1.60 9.56 14.46
CA VAL A 90 -2.58 9.85 13.40
C VAL A 90 -3.20 11.23 13.59
N ILE A 91 -3.58 11.59 14.82
CA ILE A 91 -4.20 12.88 15.14
C ILE A 91 -3.21 14.03 14.91
N GLU A 92 -1.95 13.88 15.34
CA GLU A 92 -0.91 14.89 15.22
C GLU A 92 -0.47 15.11 13.77
N THR A 93 -0.37 14.03 12.99
CA THR A 93 0.03 14.11 11.59
C THR A 93 -1.10 14.52 10.64
N ASP A 94 -2.35 14.37 11.05
CA ASP A 94 -3.57 14.75 10.32
C ASP A 94 -3.49 14.28 8.84
N LYS A 95 -3.57 15.22 7.90
CA LYS A 95 -3.59 14.94 6.45
C LYS A 95 -2.28 14.36 5.91
N SER A 96 -1.19 14.47 6.64
CA SER A 96 0.10 13.90 6.23
C SER A 96 0.29 12.45 6.68
N PHE A 97 -0.63 11.91 7.51
CA PHE A 97 -0.57 10.51 7.93
C PHE A 97 -0.63 9.56 6.74
N GLY A 98 0.31 8.63 6.67
CA GLY A 98 0.41 7.67 5.58
C GLY A 98 1.00 8.23 4.29
N THR A 99 1.44 9.49 4.27
CA THR A 99 2.13 10.07 3.12
C THR A 99 3.60 9.62 3.12
N GLU A 100 4.01 8.98 2.03
CA GLU A 100 5.40 8.61 1.82
C GLU A 100 6.15 9.76 1.13
N ILE A 101 7.29 10.15 1.69
CA ILE A 101 8.20 11.10 1.03
C ILE A 101 9.33 10.29 0.41
N SER A 102 9.28 10.11 -0.90
CA SER A 102 10.34 9.42 -1.65
C SER A 102 10.80 10.29 -2.82
N PRO A 103 12.04 10.80 -2.79
CA PRO A 103 12.58 11.64 -3.87
C PRO A 103 12.81 10.86 -5.17
N ASP A 104 12.89 9.53 -5.10
CA ASP A 104 13.25 8.67 -6.24
C ASP A 104 12.04 8.19 -7.05
N LYS A 105 10.82 8.57 -6.69
CA LYS A 105 9.64 8.17 -7.44
C LYS A 105 9.49 8.97 -8.73
N PRO A 106 9.10 8.31 -9.84
CA PRO A 106 9.00 8.97 -11.13
C PRO A 106 7.92 10.05 -11.12
N ARG A 107 8.14 11.10 -11.91
CA ARG A 107 7.12 12.10 -12.23
C ARG A 107 6.01 11.41 -13.01
N THR A 108 4.78 11.60 -12.58
CA THR A 108 3.60 10.96 -13.14
C THR A 108 2.62 12.02 -13.63
N GLN A 109 2.10 11.85 -14.82
CA GLN A 109 1.06 12.68 -15.40
C GLN A 109 -0.23 11.89 -15.52
N ILE A 110 -1.34 12.46 -15.09
CA ILE A 110 -2.66 11.83 -15.14
C ILE A 110 -3.62 12.76 -15.85
N GLU A 111 -4.07 12.35 -17.02
CA GLU A 111 -5.13 13.00 -17.74
C GLU A 111 -6.48 12.38 -17.36
N PHE A 112 -7.44 13.19 -16.95
CA PHE A 112 -8.79 12.72 -16.64
C PHE A 112 -9.84 13.81 -16.85
N VAL A 113 -11.08 13.39 -16.93
CA VAL A 113 -12.26 14.18 -17.36
C VAL A 113 -12.24 14.46 -18.85
N SER A 114 -11.33 15.21 -19.39
CA SER A 114 -11.05 15.52 -20.83
C SER A 114 -12.25 15.33 -21.78
N VAL A 115 -13.39 15.91 -21.42
CA VAL A 115 -14.64 15.78 -22.17
C VAL A 115 -14.85 16.97 -23.10
N ASN A 116 -15.43 16.72 -24.28
CA ASN A 116 -15.78 17.79 -25.22
C ASN A 116 -16.83 18.72 -24.60
N PRO A 117 -16.67 20.05 -24.68
CA PRO A 117 -17.58 21.02 -24.07
C PRO A 117 -18.87 21.22 -24.92
N THR A 118 -19.36 20.19 -25.58
CA THR A 118 -20.45 20.23 -26.56
C THR A 118 -21.79 19.76 -26.00
N GLY A 119 -21.87 19.48 -24.71
CA GLY A 119 -23.10 19.03 -24.07
C GLY A 119 -22.99 18.89 -22.56
N PRO A 120 -24.10 18.53 -21.89
CA PRO A 120 -24.09 18.34 -20.43
C PRO A 120 -23.20 17.17 -20.01
N ILE A 121 -22.57 17.32 -18.84
CA ILE A 121 -21.81 16.25 -18.20
C ILE A 121 -22.79 15.13 -17.78
N HIS A 122 -22.46 13.89 -18.11
CA HIS A 122 -23.24 12.71 -17.70
C HIS A 122 -22.43 11.81 -16.75
N VAL A 123 -23.09 10.81 -16.19
CA VAL A 123 -22.51 9.90 -15.17
C VAL A 123 -21.21 9.22 -15.60
N GLY A 124 -21.03 8.94 -16.90
CA GLY A 124 -19.78 8.39 -17.42
C GLY A 124 -18.59 9.34 -17.26
N HIS A 125 -18.80 10.63 -17.49
CA HIS A 125 -17.78 11.66 -17.26
C HIS A 125 -17.47 11.82 -15.77
N ALA A 126 -18.51 11.83 -14.92
CA ALA A 126 -18.35 11.91 -13.47
C ALA A 126 -17.54 10.72 -12.92
N ARG A 127 -17.77 9.51 -13.43
CA ARG A 127 -16.99 8.33 -13.07
C ARG A 127 -15.51 8.49 -13.41
N GLY A 128 -15.19 8.98 -14.61
CA GLY A 128 -13.81 9.26 -15.01
C GLY A 128 -13.16 10.33 -14.13
N ALA A 129 -13.91 11.37 -13.76
CA ALA A 129 -13.45 12.43 -12.85
C ALA A 129 -13.09 11.87 -11.46
N VAL A 130 -14.00 11.10 -10.86
CA VAL A 130 -13.80 10.51 -9.53
C VAL A 130 -12.60 9.54 -9.53
N LEU A 131 -12.50 8.67 -10.54
CA LEU A 131 -11.41 7.72 -10.66
C LEU A 131 -10.06 8.42 -10.81
N GLY A 132 -9.95 9.41 -11.71
CA GLY A 132 -8.71 10.15 -11.95
C GLY A 132 -8.28 10.96 -10.72
N SER A 133 -9.22 11.66 -10.08
CA SER A 133 -8.95 12.43 -8.86
C SER A 133 -8.52 11.52 -7.69
N ALA A 134 -9.18 10.38 -7.49
CA ALA A 134 -8.81 9.42 -6.46
C ALA A 134 -7.41 8.84 -6.72
N LEU A 135 -7.12 8.44 -7.96
CA LEU A 135 -5.81 7.92 -8.35
C LEU A 135 -4.70 8.96 -8.13
N SER A 136 -4.95 10.22 -8.55
CA SER A 136 -4.01 11.33 -8.30
C SER A 136 -3.72 11.49 -6.81
N SER A 137 -4.76 11.50 -5.99
CA SER A 137 -4.63 11.66 -4.53
C SER A 137 -3.84 10.51 -3.90
N ILE A 138 -4.13 9.26 -4.30
CA ILE A 138 -3.41 8.08 -3.80
C ILE A 138 -1.93 8.13 -4.20
N LEU A 139 -1.63 8.47 -5.44
CA LEU A 139 -0.25 8.57 -5.90
C LEU A 139 0.52 9.70 -5.20
N LYS A 140 -0.11 10.85 -4.96
CA LYS A 140 0.48 11.94 -4.17
C LYS A 140 0.78 11.48 -2.74
N CYS A 141 -0.16 10.80 -2.09
CA CYS A 141 0.08 10.21 -0.76
C CYS A 141 1.20 9.16 -0.78
N ALA A 142 1.33 8.40 -1.86
CA ALA A 142 2.43 7.44 -2.04
C ALA A 142 3.76 8.09 -2.46
N GLY A 143 3.88 9.41 -2.41
CA GLY A 143 5.13 10.15 -2.64
C GLY A 143 5.46 10.44 -4.11
N TYR A 144 4.54 10.18 -5.06
CA TYR A 144 4.77 10.53 -6.46
C TYR A 144 4.58 12.02 -6.72
N SER A 145 5.39 12.59 -7.62
CA SER A 145 5.17 13.92 -8.17
C SER A 145 4.12 13.84 -9.28
N VAL A 146 2.86 14.14 -8.93
CA VAL A 146 1.73 14.00 -9.86
C VAL A 146 1.33 15.35 -10.44
N THR A 147 1.27 15.42 -11.78
CA THR A 147 0.67 16.51 -12.56
C THR A 147 -0.70 16.04 -13.07
N GLU A 148 -1.73 16.79 -12.73
CA GLU A 148 -3.08 16.57 -13.26
C GLU A 148 -3.26 17.35 -14.55
N GLU A 149 -3.85 16.71 -15.55
CA GLU A 149 -4.02 17.28 -16.88
C GLU A 149 -5.46 17.14 -17.35
N TYR A 150 -5.94 18.16 -18.02
CA TYR A 150 -7.21 18.18 -18.71
C TYR A 150 -6.95 18.57 -20.17
N TYR A 151 -7.33 17.69 -21.11
CA TYR A 151 -7.23 17.99 -22.53
C TYR A 151 -8.45 18.79 -22.99
N ILE A 152 -8.20 20.02 -23.47
CA ILE A 152 -9.24 20.87 -24.04
C ILE A 152 -9.37 20.55 -25.52
N ASN A 153 -10.50 19.94 -25.90
CA ASN A 153 -10.83 19.69 -27.29
C ASN A 153 -11.80 20.78 -27.82
N ASP A 154 -11.26 21.75 -28.51
CA ASP A 154 -11.96 22.93 -29.02
C ASP A 154 -12.07 22.96 -30.55
N ALA A 155 -11.81 21.84 -31.22
CA ALA A 155 -11.82 21.73 -32.69
C ALA A 155 -12.67 20.56 -33.21
N GLY A 156 -12.95 20.60 -34.52
CA GLY A 156 -13.64 19.54 -35.25
C GLY A 156 -15.16 19.69 -35.35
N ASN A 157 -15.78 18.76 -36.05
CA ASN A 157 -17.22 18.89 -36.44
C ASN A 157 -18.19 19.07 -35.27
N GLN A 158 -17.88 18.49 -34.09
CA GLN A 158 -18.73 18.66 -32.91
C GLN A 158 -18.72 20.12 -32.41
N MET A 159 -17.55 20.75 -32.42
CA MET A 159 -17.43 22.16 -32.03
C MET A 159 -18.11 23.08 -33.07
N ASP A 160 -17.97 22.80 -34.36
CA ASP A 160 -18.62 23.55 -35.41
C ASP A 160 -20.16 23.51 -35.29
N LEU A 161 -20.71 22.31 -35.03
CA LEU A 161 -22.13 22.13 -34.76
C LEU A 161 -22.57 22.85 -33.48
N PHE A 162 -21.76 22.81 -32.43
CA PHE A 162 -22.05 23.52 -31.19
C PHE A 162 -22.07 25.04 -31.40
N TYR A 163 -21.11 25.61 -32.11
CA TYR A 163 -21.10 27.02 -32.46
C TYR A 163 -22.29 27.42 -33.32
N GLN A 164 -22.68 26.59 -34.27
CA GLN A 164 -23.91 26.82 -35.08
C GLN A 164 -25.16 26.83 -34.20
N CYS A 165 -25.29 25.89 -33.27
CA CYS A 165 -26.40 25.84 -32.31
C CYS A 165 -26.45 27.08 -31.41
N LEU A 166 -25.31 27.56 -30.94
CA LEU A 166 -25.23 28.80 -30.14
C LEU A 166 -25.64 30.01 -30.98
N TYR A 167 -25.13 30.11 -32.20
CA TYR A 167 -25.46 31.20 -33.10
C TYR A 167 -26.98 31.30 -33.36
N VAL A 168 -27.61 30.16 -33.71
CA VAL A 168 -29.06 30.11 -33.97
C VAL A 168 -29.91 30.47 -32.74
N ARG A 169 -29.44 30.18 -31.53
CA ARG A 169 -30.16 30.55 -30.31
C ARG A 169 -29.93 31.98 -29.85
N TYR A 170 -28.82 32.57 -30.26
CA TYR A 170 -28.47 33.92 -29.90
C TYR A 170 -29.13 34.96 -30.85
N MET A 171 -29.23 34.62 -32.14
CA MET A 171 -29.88 35.47 -33.16
C MET A 171 -31.40 35.29 -33.18
#